data_5df4e3a2587ac6ad3389fffdc4a3112e
#
_entry.id   5df4e3a2587ac6ad3389fffdc4a3112e
#
_cell.length_a   1.000
_cell.length_b   1.000
_cell.length_c   1.000
_cell.angle_alpha   90.00
_cell.angle_beta   90.00
_cell.angle_gamma   90.00
#
_symmetry.space_group_name_H-M   'P 1'
#
loop_
_entity.id
_entity.type
_entity.pdbx_description
1 polymer ?
#
loop_
_entity_poly.entity_id
_entity_poly.type
_entity_poly.pdbx_seq_one_letter_code
_entity_poly.pdbx_strand_id
1 'polypeptide(L)'
;DVYKRQPKYNEKKGYELAGFAWFQGWNDMVASGTYPNRDKPGGYDAYTDCLAHFIRDVRKDLAAPKMKFVVGVMGVGGPLEKYASPRYVPVHGNFRNAMAAPANMPELKDNVFAVRTAKFWDMRLQELEDKKTQVKQMAGYLKSKHKDHANRDGTMSQAEQTEYLEKYRDELISEEEEAYAQIARSNGGYHYYGSAKTMAQIGKAFAEVLTRKTN
;
A
#
# COMPACT_ATOMS: atom_id res chain seq x y z
N ASP A 1 -18.33 21.35 -6.60
CA ASP A 1 -19.53 20.52 -6.67
C ASP A 1 -19.63 19.73 -7.98
N VAL A 2 -18.74 18.76 -8.16
CA VAL A 2 -18.65 17.96 -9.41
C VAL A 2 -19.91 17.15 -9.66
N TYR A 3 -20.52 16.59 -8.62
CA TYR A 3 -21.74 15.81 -8.74
C TYR A 3 -22.97 16.65 -9.15
N LYS A 4 -23.01 17.95 -8.85
CA LYS A 4 -24.08 18.85 -9.32
C LYS A 4 -24.06 19.08 -10.83
N ARG A 5 -22.95 18.76 -11.50
CA ARG A 5 -22.81 18.85 -12.95
C ARG A 5 -23.17 17.56 -13.69
N GLN A 6 -23.54 16.51 -12.96
CA GLN A 6 -23.92 15.25 -13.59
C GLN A 6 -25.36 15.27 -14.14
N PRO A 7 -25.63 14.61 -15.28
CA PRO A 7 -26.94 14.65 -15.92
C PRO A 7 -28.11 14.17 -15.05
N LYS A 8 -27.82 13.34 -14.05
CA LYS A 8 -28.83 12.77 -13.13
C LYS A 8 -29.08 13.63 -11.89
N TYR A 9 -28.30 14.69 -11.66
CA TYR A 9 -28.50 15.56 -10.52
C TYR A 9 -29.80 16.36 -10.68
N ASN A 10 -30.62 16.37 -9.65
CA ASN A 10 -31.83 17.17 -9.58
C ASN A 10 -31.79 18.02 -8.31
N GLU A 11 -31.70 19.33 -8.47
CA GLU A 11 -31.54 20.28 -7.38
C GLU A 11 -32.70 20.22 -6.36
N LYS A 12 -33.93 19.94 -6.81
CA LYS A 12 -35.10 19.80 -5.93
C LYS A 12 -35.04 18.53 -5.05
N LYS A 13 -34.39 17.46 -5.54
CA LYS A 13 -34.20 16.22 -4.79
C LYS A 13 -32.95 16.24 -3.91
N GLY A 14 -32.02 17.16 -4.19
CA GLY A 14 -30.75 17.23 -3.47
C GLY A 14 -29.84 16.01 -3.68
N TYR A 15 -29.06 15.69 -2.67
CA TYR A 15 -28.16 14.52 -2.62
C TYR A 15 -28.05 14.02 -1.19
N GLU A 16 -27.65 12.79 -1.04
CA GLU A 16 -27.35 12.15 0.23
C GLU A 16 -25.84 11.82 0.30
N LEU A 17 -25.23 12.11 1.46
CA LEU A 17 -23.85 11.71 1.76
C LEU A 17 -23.86 10.28 2.33
N ALA A 18 -23.64 9.30 1.48
CA ALA A 18 -23.68 7.88 1.85
C ALA A 18 -22.49 7.46 2.73
N GLY A 19 -21.35 8.15 2.61
CA GLY A 19 -20.16 7.88 3.39
C GLY A 19 -18.94 8.60 2.85
N PHE A 20 -17.81 8.46 3.55
CA PHE A 20 -16.52 9.00 3.20
C PHE A 20 -15.48 7.87 3.17
N ALA A 21 -14.69 7.82 2.11
CA ALA A 21 -13.59 6.86 1.98
C ALA A 21 -12.24 7.60 2.05
N TRP A 22 -11.42 7.26 3.03
CA TRP A 22 -10.06 7.76 3.20
C TRP A 22 -9.05 6.67 2.85
N PHE A 23 -8.21 6.93 1.85
CA PHE A 23 -7.20 5.99 1.41
C PHE A 23 -5.89 6.72 1.09
N GLN A 24 -5.17 7.10 2.14
CA GLN A 24 -3.90 7.84 2.07
C GLN A 24 -3.02 7.43 3.26
N GLY A 25 -1.69 7.57 3.15
CA GLY A 25 -0.81 7.35 4.29
C GLY A 25 0.65 7.00 3.94
N TRP A 26 0.99 6.76 2.68
CA TRP A 26 2.37 6.39 2.32
C TRP A 26 3.40 7.42 2.77
N ASN A 27 3.16 8.72 2.50
CA ASN A 27 4.09 9.77 2.86
C ASN A 27 4.28 9.88 4.37
N ASP A 28 3.20 9.71 5.15
CA ASP A 28 3.28 9.71 6.62
C ASP A 28 4.09 8.52 7.13
N MET A 29 3.85 7.33 6.59
CA MET A 29 4.57 6.12 6.99
C MET A 29 6.09 6.26 6.78
N VAL A 30 6.53 6.88 5.69
CA VAL A 30 7.96 7.01 5.37
C VAL A 30 8.61 8.25 5.99
N ALA A 31 7.83 9.19 6.54
CA ALA A 31 8.29 10.46 7.09
C ALA A 31 9.03 10.27 8.44
N SER A 32 10.26 9.82 8.40
CA SER A 32 11.08 9.61 9.61
C SER A 32 11.38 10.89 10.39
N GLY A 33 11.36 12.05 9.74
CA GLY A 33 11.51 13.35 10.41
C GLY A 33 10.31 13.71 11.25
N THR A 34 9.09 13.36 10.78
CA THR A 34 7.85 13.59 11.51
C THR A 34 7.61 12.50 12.56
N TYR A 35 7.95 11.26 12.24
CA TYR A 35 7.75 10.09 13.11
C TYR A 35 9.10 9.40 13.40
N PRO A 36 9.96 9.98 14.27
CA PRO A 36 11.32 9.45 14.51
C PRO A 36 11.33 8.06 15.17
N ASN A 37 10.28 7.71 15.91
CA ASN A 37 10.13 6.42 16.61
C ASN A 37 9.17 5.45 15.88
N ARG A 38 9.03 5.58 14.57
CA ARG A 38 8.04 4.85 13.76
C ARG A 38 8.18 3.30 13.82
N ASP A 39 9.33 2.80 14.20
CA ASP A 39 9.62 1.38 14.42
C ASP A 39 9.18 0.86 15.79
N LYS A 40 8.77 1.76 16.70
CA LYS A 40 8.33 1.43 18.05
C LYS A 40 6.81 1.50 18.20
N PRO A 41 6.19 0.73 19.11
CA PRO A 41 4.79 0.91 19.49
C PRO A 41 4.52 2.37 19.90
N GLY A 42 3.39 2.93 19.43
CA GLY A 42 3.04 4.33 19.68
C GLY A 42 3.76 5.35 18.79
N GLY A 43 4.72 4.91 17.95
CA GLY A 43 5.49 5.82 17.09
C GLY A 43 4.67 6.62 16.07
N TYR A 44 3.39 6.26 15.87
CA TYR A 44 2.42 6.94 15.00
C TYR A 44 1.17 7.43 15.73
N ASP A 45 1.20 7.59 17.06
CA ASP A 45 0.03 8.06 17.81
C ASP A 45 -0.45 9.42 17.33
N ALA A 46 0.46 10.34 17.00
CA ALA A 46 0.11 11.64 16.43
C ALA A 46 -0.65 11.51 15.09
N TYR A 47 -0.34 10.50 14.26
CA TYR A 47 -1.13 10.22 13.06
C TYR A 47 -2.55 9.76 13.39
N THR A 48 -2.68 8.88 14.41
CA THR A 48 -3.99 8.45 14.91
C THR A 48 -4.85 9.62 15.36
N ASP A 49 -4.28 10.53 16.15
CA ASP A 49 -4.98 11.71 16.65
C ASP A 49 -5.38 12.64 15.51
N CYS A 50 -4.49 12.93 14.58
CA CYS A 50 -4.79 13.72 13.39
C CYS A 50 -5.91 13.11 12.57
N LEU A 51 -5.88 11.79 12.35
CA LEU A 51 -6.93 11.10 11.59
C LEU A 51 -8.29 11.15 12.33
N ALA A 52 -8.29 10.99 13.65
CA ALA A 52 -9.51 11.11 14.45
C ALA A 52 -10.10 12.54 14.40
N HIS A 53 -9.25 13.57 14.46
CA HIS A 53 -9.67 14.96 14.28
C HIS A 53 -10.22 15.19 12.87
N PHE A 54 -9.52 14.73 11.85
CA PHE A 54 -9.97 14.83 10.46
C PHE A 54 -11.36 14.20 10.24
N ILE A 55 -11.63 13.03 10.83
CA ILE A 55 -12.95 12.40 10.75
C ILE A 55 -14.03 13.28 11.36
N ARG A 56 -13.76 13.90 12.51
CA ARG A 56 -14.71 14.79 13.19
C ARG A 56 -14.96 16.07 12.38
N ASP A 57 -13.90 16.67 11.85
CA ASP A 57 -13.96 17.90 11.08
C ASP A 57 -14.72 17.70 9.75
N VAL A 58 -14.42 16.64 9.01
CA VAL A 58 -15.17 16.31 7.78
C VAL A 58 -16.65 16.14 8.06
N ARG A 59 -17.02 15.46 9.14
CA ARG A 59 -18.43 15.29 9.53
C ARG A 59 -19.10 16.61 9.90
N LYS A 60 -18.39 17.49 10.59
CA LYS A 60 -18.84 18.82 10.96
C LYS A 60 -19.05 19.70 9.73
N ASP A 61 -18.04 19.79 8.86
CA ASP A 61 -18.03 20.64 7.68
C ASP A 61 -19.10 20.23 6.65
N LEU A 62 -19.37 18.93 6.56
CA LEU A 62 -20.41 18.37 5.69
C LEU A 62 -21.80 18.30 6.36
N ALA A 63 -21.95 18.80 7.61
CA ALA A 63 -23.17 18.69 8.41
C ALA A 63 -23.73 17.25 8.47
N ALA A 64 -22.85 16.23 8.52
CA ALA A 64 -23.16 14.81 8.45
C ALA A 64 -22.59 14.03 9.66
N PRO A 65 -23.04 14.28 10.91
CA PRO A 65 -22.39 13.78 12.14
C PRO A 65 -22.38 12.24 12.23
N LYS A 66 -23.30 11.56 11.57
CA LYS A 66 -23.41 10.09 11.55
C LYS A 66 -22.91 9.46 10.24
N MET A 67 -22.31 10.26 9.36
CA MET A 67 -21.79 9.74 8.09
C MET A 67 -20.78 8.62 8.33
N LYS A 68 -20.99 7.50 7.64
CA LYS A 68 -20.03 6.39 7.67
C LYS A 68 -18.70 6.81 7.11
N PHE A 69 -17.63 6.39 7.75
CA PHE A 69 -16.26 6.70 7.35
C PHE A 69 -15.46 5.40 7.21
N VAL A 70 -14.90 5.15 6.07
CA VAL A 70 -14.02 4.00 5.86
C VAL A 70 -12.58 4.46 5.71
N VAL A 71 -11.70 3.88 6.53
CA VAL A 71 -10.25 4.05 6.45
C VAL A 71 -9.67 2.83 5.74
N GLY A 72 -9.11 3.05 4.56
CA GLY A 72 -8.32 2.03 3.87
C GLY A 72 -6.97 1.90 4.54
N VAL A 73 -6.81 0.93 5.43
CA VAL A 73 -5.55 0.66 6.11
C VAL A 73 -4.52 0.17 5.10
N MET A 74 -3.42 0.90 4.97
CA MET A 74 -2.40 0.65 3.95
C MET A 74 -1.87 -0.78 3.95
N GLY A 75 -1.87 -1.39 2.77
CA GLY A 75 -1.45 -2.76 2.55
C GLY A 75 -0.23 -2.92 1.65
N VAL A 76 0.49 -1.82 1.35
CA VAL A 76 1.69 -1.85 0.51
C VAL A 76 2.70 -2.86 1.06
N GLY A 77 3.20 -3.73 0.18
CA GLY A 77 4.07 -4.86 0.55
C GLY A 77 3.33 -6.12 0.97
N GLY A 78 1.99 -6.08 1.04
CA GLY A 78 1.18 -7.26 1.40
C GLY A 78 1.15 -7.58 2.88
N PRO A 79 0.82 -8.84 3.25
CA PRO A 79 0.84 -9.32 4.62
C PRO A 79 2.25 -9.26 5.23
N LEU A 80 2.37 -8.82 6.49
CA LEU A 80 3.68 -8.60 7.13
C LEU A 80 4.51 -9.89 7.25
N GLU A 81 3.85 -11.01 7.43
CA GLU A 81 4.46 -12.35 7.50
C GLU A 81 5.06 -12.83 6.17
N LYS A 82 4.76 -12.13 5.07
CA LYS A 82 5.28 -12.41 3.73
C LYS A 82 6.46 -11.52 3.32
N TYR A 83 6.89 -10.61 4.19
CA TYR A 83 7.99 -9.71 3.85
C TYR A 83 9.32 -10.47 3.74
N ALA A 84 9.99 -10.29 2.62
CA ALA A 84 11.35 -10.83 2.40
C ALA A 84 12.39 -10.25 3.38
N SER A 85 12.18 -9.01 3.84
CA SER A 85 13.04 -8.36 4.83
C SER A 85 12.25 -7.98 6.07
N PRO A 86 12.68 -8.42 7.27
CA PRO A 86 12.02 -8.07 8.54
C PRO A 86 12.18 -6.59 8.91
N ARG A 87 13.10 -5.86 8.27
CA ARG A 87 13.45 -4.47 8.61
C ARG A 87 12.25 -3.53 8.67
N TYR A 88 11.31 -3.69 7.74
CA TYR A 88 10.16 -2.79 7.63
C TYR A 88 8.90 -3.30 8.33
N VAL A 89 8.92 -4.52 8.86
CA VAL A 89 7.77 -5.12 9.54
C VAL A 89 7.25 -4.26 10.69
N PRO A 90 8.10 -3.75 11.63
CA PRO A 90 7.60 -2.91 12.72
C PRO A 90 7.05 -1.57 12.23
N VAL A 91 7.71 -0.92 11.27
CA VAL A 91 7.26 0.38 10.72
C VAL A 91 5.88 0.24 10.08
N HIS A 92 5.73 -0.72 9.15
CA HIS A 92 4.46 -0.95 8.47
C HIS A 92 3.37 -1.45 9.42
N GLY A 93 3.72 -2.32 10.37
CA GLY A 93 2.80 -2.83 11.39
C GLY A 93 2.25 -1.73 12.28
N ASN A 94 3.13 -0.90 12.84
CA ASN A 94 2.76 0.23 13.70
C ASN A 94 1.88 1.25 12.95
N PHE A 95 2.25 1.59 11.71
CA PHE A 95 1.45 2.52 10.92
C PHE A 95 0.07 1.98 10.56
N ARG A 96 -0.04 0.71 10.18
CA ARG A 96 -1.33 0.05 9.93
C ARG A 96 -2.22 0.01 11.16
N ASN A 97 -1.63 -0.17 12.34
CA ASN A 97 -2.37 -0.13 13.60
C ASN A 97 -2.84 1.30 13.91
N ALA A 98 -2.00 2.31 13.70
CA ALA A 98 -2.36 3.72 13.86
C ALA A 98 -3.51 4.12 12.92
N MET A 99 -3.46 3.70 11.65
CA MET A 99 -4.57 3.94 10.69
C MET A 99 -5.88 3.28 11.14
N ALA A 100 -5.81 2.10 11.75
CA ALA A 100 -7.00 1.36 12.18
C ALA A 100 -7.56 1.83 13.52
N ALA A 101 -6.77 2.49 14.35
CA ALA A 101 -7.11 2.84 15.73
C ALA A 101 -8.38 3.68 15.88
N PRO A 102 -8.68 4.70 15.04
CA PRO A 102 -9.91 5.47 15.14
C PRO A 102 -11.20 4.63 15.08
N ALA A 103 -11.19 3.50 14.35
CA ALA A 103 -12.35 2.61 14.28
C ALA A 103 -12.67 1.91 15.62
N ASN A 104 -11.77 1.97 16.60
CA ASN A 104 -11.95 1.38 17.93
C ASN A 104 -12.21 2.42 19.02
N MET A 105 -12.17 3.73 18.69
CA MET A 105 -12.46 4.79 19.65
C MET A 105 -13.95 4.77 20.05
N PRO A 106 -14.29 4.92 21.33
CA PRO A 106 -15.68 4.79 21.81
C PRO A 106 -16.70 5.61 21.02
N GLU A 107 -16.33 6.85 20.65
CA GLU A 107 -17.20 7.79 19.94
C GLU A 107 -17.22 7.59 18.41
N LEU A 108 -16.34 6.75 17.87
CA LEU A 108 -16.20 6.54 16.42
C LEU A 108 -16.56 5.11 15.97
N LYS A 109 -16.49 4.12 16.86
CA LYS A 109 -16.56 2.68 16.56
C LYS A 109 -17.81 2.22 15.81
N ASP A 110 -18.93 2.95 15.94
CA ASP A 110 -20.20 2.53 15.35
C ASP A 110 -20.33 2.89 13.87
N ASN A 111 -19.51 3.85 13.39
CA ASN A 111 -19.61 4.38 12.04
C ASN A 111 -18.27 4.76 11.39
N VAL A 112 -17.15 4.37 12.00
CA VAL A 112 -15.82 4.38 11.41
C VAL A 112 -15.35 2.93 11.24
N PHE A 113 -14.87 2.58 10.04
CA PHE A 113 -14.51 1.23 9.69
C PHE A 113 -13.09 1.19 9.14
N ALA A 114 -12.26 0.29 9.62
CA ALA A 114 -10.91 0.06 9.12
C ALA A 114 -10.89 -1.16 8.18
N VAL A 115 -10.62 -0.93 6.89
CA VAL A 115 -10.47 -1.99 5.90
C VAL A 115 -8.99 -2.26 5.66
N ARG A 116 -8.49 -3.40 6.15
CA ARG A 116 -7.10 -3.83 5.96
C ARG A 116 -6.89 -4.31 4.52
N THR A 117 -6.13 -3.54 3.72
CA THR A 117 -5.98 -3.78 2.28
C THR A 117 -4.80 -4.69 1.92
N ALA A 118 -3.96 -5.07 2.88
CA ALA A 118 -2.79 -5.93 2.66
C ALA A 118 -3.13 -7.28 2.00
N LYS A 119 -4.30 -7.85 2.30
CA LYS A 119 -4.78 -9.11 1.70
C LYS A 119 -5.07 -9.03 0.20
N PHE A 120 -5.19 -7.81 -0.34
CA PHE A 120 -5.45 -7.58 -1.77
C PHE A 120 -4.17 -7.28 -2.55
N TRP A 121 -3.02 -7.24 -1.86
CA TRP A 121 -1.73 -7.03 -2.49
C TRP A 121 -1.45 -8.13 -3.51
N ASP A 122 -0.96 -7.77 -4.69
CA ASP A 122 -0.62 -8.74 -5.73
C ASP A 122 0.74 -9.38 -5.43
N MET A 123 0.70 -10.57 -4.84
CA MET A 123 1.91 -11.31 -4.45
C MET A 123 2.72 -11.81 -5.65
N ARG A 124 2.10 -12.07 -6.82
CA ARG A 124 2.86 -12.41 -8.05
C ARG A 124 3.76 -11.26 -8.48
N LEU A 125 3.23 -10.04 -8.45
CA LEU A 125 4.03 -8.85 -8.74
C LEU A 125 5.12 -8.62 -7.69
N GLN A 126 4.83 -8.90 -6.41
CA GLN A 126 5.83 -8.80 -5.34
C GLN A 126 6.97 -9.80 -5.55
N GLU A 127 6.67 -11.04 -5.81
CA GLU A 127 7.66 -12.10 -6.07
C GLU A 127 8.55 -11.76 -7.26
N LEU A 128 7.98 -11.20 -8.33
CA LEU A 128 8.75 -10.72 -9.47
C LEU A 128 9.68 -9.54 -9.09
N GLU A 129 9.23 -8.59 -8.29
CA GLU A 129 10.07 -7.48 -7.84
C GLU A 129 11.19 -7.96 -6.89
N ASP A 130 10.92 -8.97 -6.07
CA ASP A 130 11.94 -9.60 -5.23
C ASP A 130 13.01 -10.29 -6.08
N LYS A 131 12.62 -11.02 -7.13
CA LYS A 131 13.54 -11.62 -8.12
C LYS A 131 14.37 -10.56 -8.84
N LYS A 132 13.76 -9.47 -9.32
CA LYS A 132 14.49 -8.34 -9.93
C LYS A 132 15.47 -7.69 -8.96
N THR A 133 15.14 -7.64 -7.68
CA THR A 133 16.05 -7.16 -6.64
C THR A 133 17.23 -8.09 -6.47
N GLN A 134 17.04 -9.41 -6.55
CA GLN A 134 18.14 -10.40 -6.52
C GLN A 134 19.08 -10.23 -7.72
N VAL A 135 18.54 -9.98 -8.93
CA VAL A 135 19.38 -9.69 -10.10
C VAL A 135 20.23 -8.42 -9.90
N LYS A 136 19.64 -7.35 -9.33
CA LYS A 136 20.40 -6.13 -8.99
C LYS A 136 21.48 -6.38 -7.95
N GLN A 137 21.19 -7.20 -6.94
CA GLN A 137 22.18 -7.58 -5.92
C GLN A 137 23.32 -8.37 -6.55
N MET A 138 23.03 -9.33 -7.45
CA MET A 138 24.03 -10.08 -8.20
C MET A 138 24.94 -9.14 -9.00
N ALA A 139 24.39 -8.16 -9.70
CA ALA A 139 25.17 -7.14 -10.40
C ALA A 139 26.13 -6.39 -9.45
N GLY A 140 25.65 -6.05 -8.25
CA GLY A 140 26.48 -5.47 -7.20
C GLY A 140 27.63 -6.38 -6.75
N TYR A 141 27.36 -7.67 -6.58
CA TYR A 141 28.35 -8.66 -6.18
C TYR A 141 29.44 -8.87 -7.25
N LEU A 142 29.03 -8.94 -8.52
CA LEU A 142 29.99 -9.05 -9.63
C LEU A 142 30.90 -7.81 -9.68
N LYS A 143 30.31 -6.62 -9.59
CA LYS A 143 31.08 -5.36 -9.62
C LYS A 143 32.02 -5.21 -8.44
N SER A 144 31.61 -5.60 -7.24
CA SER A 144 32.43 -5.51 -6.02
C SER A 144 33.41 -6.66 -5.83
N LYS A 145 33.45 -7.60 -6.78
CA LYS A 145 34.31 -8.83 -6.71
C LYS A 145 34.06 -9.61 -5.41
N HIS A 146 32.78 -9.76 -5.05
CA HIS A 146 32.42 -10.42 -3.80
C HIS A 146 32.92 -11.88 -3.80
N LYS A 147 33.55 -12.28 -2.69
CA LYS A 147 34.30 -13.53 -2.54
C LYS A 147 33.50 -14.82 -2.86
N ASP A 148 32.19 -14.78 -2.70
CA ASP A 148 31.31 -15.95 -2.85
C ASP A 148 30.60 -15.98 -4.22
N HIS A 149 30.98 -15.09 -5.16
CA HIS A 149 30.32 -14.95 -6.45
C HIS A 149 31.28 -15.11 -7.64
N ALA A 150 30.73 -15.23 -8.85
CA ALA A 150 31.46 -15.64 -10.05
C ALA A 150 32.67 -14.75 -10.39
N ASN A 151 32.61 -13.44 -10.13
CA ASN A 151 33.73 -12.51 -10.42
C ASN A 151 34.63 -12.25 -9.19
N ARG A 152 34.78 -13.21 -8.29
CA ARG A 152 35.59 -13.05 -7.05
C ARG A 152 37.06 -12.71 -7.28
N ASP A 153 37.63 -13.20 -8.36
CA ASP A 153 39.02 -12.94 -8.78
C ASP A 153 39.16 -11.63 -9.58
N GLY A 154 38.04 -11.04 -10.00
CA GLY A 154 38.01 -9.78 -10.75
C GLY A 154 38.46 -9.91 -12.20
N THR A 155 38.44 -11.13 -12.76
CA THR A 155 38.89 -11.40 -14.13
C THR A 155 37.79 -11.20 -15.18
N MET A 156 36.52 -11.20 -14.77
CA MET A 156 35.40 -11.00 -15.70
C MET A 156 35.39 -9.58 -16.29
N SER A 157 35.43 -9.50 -17.60
CA SER A 157 35.19 -8.27 -18.36
C SER A 157 33.75 -7.77 -18.15
N GLN A 158 33.48 -6.53 -18.53
CA GLN A 158 32.12 -5.97 -18.46
C GLN A 158 31.14 -6.76 -19.33
N ALA A 159 31.57 -7.26 -20.49
CA ALA A 159 30.74 -8.07 -21.38
C ALA A 159 30.35 -9.42 -20.73
N GLU A 160 31.33 -10.11 -20.14
CA GLU A 160 31.09 -11.38 -19.42
C GLU A 160 30.18 -11.20 -18.18
N GLN A 161 30.31 -10.08 -17.45
CA GLN A 161 29.38 -9.76 -16.35
C GLN A 161 27.96 -9.53 -16.87
N THR A 162 27.79 -8.86 -18.01
CA THR A 162 26.46 -8.63 -18.62
C THR A 162 25.84 -9.94 -19.05
N GLU A 163 26.56 -10.79 -19.77
CA GLU A 163 26.10 -12.11 -20.21
C GLU A 163 25.71 -12.99 -19.01
N TYR A 164 26.53 -12.99 -17.95
CA TYR A 164 26.22 -13.70 -16.72
C TYR A 164 24.91 -13.23 -16.08
N LEU A 165 24.67 -11.90 -16.03
CA LEU A 165 23.47 -11.33 -15.45
C LEU A 165 22.23 -11.63 -16.30
N GLU A 166 22.33 -11.60 -17.61
CA GLU A 166 21.24 -11.99 -18.52
C GLU A 166 20.84 -13.44 -18.27
N LYS A 167 21.81 -14.36 -18.27
CA LYS A 167 21.56 -15.77 -17.97
C LYS A 167 20.95 -15.97 -16.58
N TYR A 168 21.52 -15.33 -15.56
CA TYR A 168 21.00 -15.39 -14.18
C TYR A 168 19.56 -14.88 -14.08
N ARG A 169 19.23 -13.77 -14.80
CA ARG A 169 17.88 -13.23 -14.88
C ARG A 169 16.92 -14.21 -15.54
N ASP A 170 17.31 -14.81 -16.68
CA ASP A 170 16.46 -15.73 -17.45
C ASP A 170 16.21 -17.05 -16.70
N GLU A 171 17.17 -17.50 -15.88
CA GLU A 171 16.97 -18.63 -14.96
C GLU A 171 16.02 -18.31 -13.81
N LEU A 172 15.99 -17.05 -13.37
CA LEU A 172 15.22 -16.61 -12.18
C LEU A 172 13.81 -16.13 -12.52
N ILE A 173 13.65 -15.46 -13.66
CA ILE A 173 12.41 -14.78 -14.07
C ILE A 173 11.90 -15.41 -15.36
N SER A 174 10.70 -15.97 -15.31
CA SER A 174 10.09 -16.57 -16.51
C SER A 174 9.42 -15.51 -17.41
N GLU A 175 9.28 -15.85 -18.70
CA GLU A 175 8.53 -15.03 -19.66
C GLU A 175 7.07 -14.82 -19.24
N GLU A 176 6.45 -15.81 -18.60
CA GLU A 176 5.08 -15.70 -18.08
C GLU A 176 4.95 -14.65 -16.96
N GLU A 177 5.95 -14.58 -16.06
CA GLU A 177 5.97 -13.57 -14.99
C GLU A 177 6.11 -12.17 -15.56
N GLU A 178 6.94 -11.99 -16.57
CA GLU A 178 7.09 -10.70 -17.25
C GLU A 178 5.84 -10.29 -18.03
N ALA A 179 5.25 -11.22 -18.77
CA ALA A 179 4.00 -11.00 -19.48
C ALA A 179 2.87 -10.63 -18.52
N TYR A 180 2.79 -11.32 -17.37
CA TYR A 180 1.85 -10.95 -16.31
C TYR A 180 2.07 -9.52 -15.81
N ALA A 181 3.30 -9.14 -15.54
CA ALA A 181 3.61 -7.80 -15.05
C ALA A 181 3.24 -6.70 -16.06
N GLN A 182 3.39 -6.96 -17.36
CA GLN A 182 3.02 -6.00 -18.42
C GLN A 182 1.54 -5.64 -18.40
N ILE A 183 0.65 -6.60 -18.10
CA ILE A 183 -0.80 -6.38 -18.08
C ILE A 183 -1.36 -6.03 -16.68
N ALA A 184 -0.71 -6.52 -15.61
CA ALA A 184 -1.21 -6.38 -14.25
C ALA A 184 -0.71 -5.11 -13.54
N ARG A 185 0.30 -4.43 -14.11
CA ARG A 185 0.98 -3.30 -13.48
C ARG A 185 1.02 -2.08 -14.39
N SER A 186 0.69 -0.91 -13.84
CA SER A 186 0.84 0.38 -14.50
C SER A 186 1.66 1.40 -13.69
N ASN A 187 2.05 1.08 -12.45
CA ASN A 187 2.76 1.99 -11.55
C ASN A 187 3.70 1.22 -10.59
N GLY A 188 4.41 1.95 -9.73
CA GLY A 188 5.28 1.40 -8.69
C GLY A 188 4.53 0.75 -7.54
N GLY A 189 5.25 -0.06 -6.74
CA GLY A 189 4.68 -0.80 -5.60
C GLY A 189 3.97 0.09 -4.58
N TYR A 190 4.52 1.27 -4.25
CA TYR A 190 3.91 2.23 -3.32
C TYR A 190 2.53 2.75 -3.79
N HIS A 191 2.17 2.56 -5.06
CA HIS A 191 0.83 2.80 -5.63
C HIS A 191 0.09 1.49 -5.92
N TYR A 192 0.32 0.43 -5.16
CA TYR A 192 -0.29 -0.90 -5.38
C TYR A 192 -0.09 -1.41 -6.81
N TYR A 193 1.09 -1.13 -7.38
CA TYR A 193 1.46 -1.39 -8.77
C TYR A 193 0.53 -0.75 -9.82
N GLY A 194 -0.40 0.13 -9.42
CA GLY A 194 -1.46 0.61 -10.30
C GLY A 194 -2.37 -0.51 -10.81
N SER A 195 -2.46 -1.62 -10.06
CA SER A 195 -3.21 -2.81 -10.45
C SER A 195 -4.72 -2.58 -10.37
N ALA A 196 -5.40 -2.61 -11.51
CA ALA A 196 -6.84 -2.47 -11.59
C ALA A 196 -7.56 -3.56 -10.77
N LYS A 197 -7.05 -4.79 -10.77
CA LYS A 197 -7.56 -5.90 -9.96
C LYS A 197 -7.52 -5.56 -8.48
N THR A 198 -6.37 -5.09 -7.98
CA THR A 198 -6.20 -4.71 -6.57
C THR A 198 -7.13 -3.56 -6.20
N MET A 199 -7.20 -2.51 -7.03
CA MET A 199 -8.07 -1.36 -6.78
C MET A 199 -9.55 -1.75 -6.79
N ALA A 200 -9.99 -2.63 -7.69
CA ALA A 200 -11.36 -3.14 -7.70
C ALA A 200 -11.71 -3.93 -6.42
N GLN A 201 -10.79 -4.75 -5.92
CA GLN A 201 -10.99 -5.49 -4.67
C GLN A 201 -11.07 -4.56 -3.45
N ILE A 202 -10.22 -3.53 -3.40
CA ILE A 202 -10.26 -2.51 -2.35
C ILE A 202 -11.57 -1.73 -2.40
N GLY A 203 -11.98 -1.26 -3.60
CA GLY A 203 -13.22 -0.53 -3.80
C GLY A 203 -14.45 -1.36 -3.42
N LYS A 204 -14.47 -2.65 -3.78
CA LYS A 204 -15.50 -3.59 -3.35
C LYS A 204 -15.57 -3.70 -1.82
N ALA A 205 -14.44 -3.86 -1.15
CA ALA A 205 -14.40 -3.96 0.31
C ALA A 205 -14.88 -2.66 1.00
N PHE A 206 -14.58 -1.49 0.44
CA PHE A 206 -15.10 -0.21 0.92
C PHE A 206 -16.63 -0.13 0.75
N ALA A 207 -17.12 -0.49 -0.43
CA ALA A 207 -18.56 -0.51 -0.71
C ALA A 207 -19.33 -1.45 0.23
N GLU A 208 -18.82 -2.65 0.46
CA GLU A 208 -19.42 -3.62 1.37
C GLU A 208 -19.56 -3.10 2.80
N VAL A 209 -18.57 -2.33 3.27
CA VAL A 209 -18.62 -1.72 4.61
C VAL A 209 -19.58 -0.54 4.65
N LEU A 210 -19.54 0.34 3.65
CA LEU A 210 -20.39 1.53 3.60
C LEU A 210 -21.89 1.18 3.45
N THR A 211 -22.19 0.06 2.78
CA THR A 211 -23.57 -0.38 2.53
C THR A 211 -24.14 -1.28 3.64
N ARG A 212 -23.33 -1.72 4.62
CA ARG A 212 -23.84 -2.48 5.77
C ARG A 212 -24.91 -1.68 6.52
N LYS A 213 -26.01 -2.33 6.84
CA LYS A 213 -26.97 -1.73 7.77
C LYS A 213 -26.31 -1.67 9.14
N THR A 214 -26.18 -0.48 9.71
CA THR A 214 -25.87 -0.30 11.13
C THR A 214 -27.18 -0.54 11.90
N ASN A 215 -27.16 -1.51 12.79
CA ASN A 215 -28.30 -1.75 13.70
C ASN A 215 -28.51 -0.57 14.64
#